data_e0b926c981b9e3331c9b4c68ee371c56
#
_entry.id   e0b926c981b9e3331c9b4c68ee371c56
#
_cell.length_a   1.000
_cell.length_b   1.000
_cell.length_c   1.000
_cell.angle_alpha   90.00
_cell.angle_beta   90.00
_cell.angle_gamma   90.00
#
_symmetry.space_group_name_H-M   'P 1'
#
loop_
_entity.id
_entity.type
_entity.pdbx_description
1 polymer ?
#
loop_
_entity_poly.entity_id
_entity_poly.type
_entity_poly.pdbx_seq_one_letter_code
_entity_poly.pdbx_strand_id
1 'polypeptide(L)'
;VQQQTVTDDDRFSFERFARHPFFRQVNAWLVAHTDISSNASVVDLACGPGAVTELILSELDEEAPGACVYAVDPSESALAIAQKRIRSRIVHFVHGSAERLATLVPQVDRVVFTNAVHLIGDKAAAFEQIFKTLRPGGLVSFNTTFFHGAYPEGTSRFYKLWVLRAMLWLKERGYSISRGVKATAMQWLTVEQYREVLRTVGFEDPVVTLHEKPLSLESLEDIGSFSLFIEGALPGVPLEMGAEALRRGVNQAFDELKLSVIPRNWLQVIARRPLTPLAE
;
A
#
# COMPACT_ATOMS: atom_id res chain seq x y z
N VAL A 1 7.14 -20.54 -6.50
CA VAL A 1 6.84 -19.15 -6.15
C VAL A 1 7.95 -18.71 -5.19
N GLN A 2 8.93 -17.94 -5.68
CA GLN A 2 9.98 -17.38 -4.84
C GLN A 2 9.33 -16.26 -4.03
N GLN A 3 9.29 -16.41 -2.70
CA GLN A 3 9.03 -15.31 -1.78
C GLN A 3 10.10 -14.25 -2.01
N GLN A 4 9.69 -13.06 -2.46
CA GLN A 4 10.56 -11.89 -2.47
C GLN A 4 10.96 -11.62 -1.01
N THR A 5 12.21 -11.86 -0.69
CA THR A 5 12.79 -11.47 0.59
C THR A 5 12.84 -9.95 0.63
N VAL A 6 11.95 -9.34 1.42
CA VAL A 6 12.11 -7.94 1.83
C VAL A 6 13.45 -7.87 2.55
N THR A 7 14.41 -7.14 1.99
CA THR A 7 15.70 -6.96 2.64
C THR A 7 15.50 -6.08 3.87
N ASP A 8 15.96 -6.56 5.03
CA ASP A 8 15.96 -5.85 6.33
C ASP A 8 16.91 -4.65 6.36
N ASP A 9 17.37 -4.16 5.20
CA ASP A 9 18.24 -3.00 5.09
C ASP A 9 17.41 -1.72 5.11
N ASP A 10 17.42 -0.99 6.22
CA ASP A 10 16.70 0.28 6.43
C ASP A 10 16.91 1.31 5.30
N ARG A 11 18.02 1.20 4.56
CA ARG A 11 18.33 2.10 3.42
C ARG A 11 17.34 1.95 2.26
N PHE A 12 16.75 0.76 2.10
CA PHE A 12 15.82 0.42 1.02
C PHE A 12 14.40 0.17 1.51
N SER A 13 14.10 0.60 2.73
CA SER A 13 12.76 0.50 3.32
C SER A 13 11.80 1.55 2.77
N PHE A 14 10.49 1.28 2.88
CA PHE A 14 9.44 2.23 2.51
C PHE A 14 9.30 3.40 3.50
N GLU A 15 9.96 3.35 4.67
CA GLU A 15 9.78 4.31 5.76
C GLU A 15 10.04 5.76 5.38
N ARG A 16 11.08 6.03 4.57
CA ARG A 16 11.40 7.39 4.15
C ARG A 16 10.24 8.04 3.42
N PHE A 17 9.68 7.33 2.44
CA PHE A 17 8.52 7.79 1.68
C PHE A 17 7.27 7.95 2.57
N ALA A 18 7.07 7.02 3.52
CA ALA A 18 5.94 7.05 4.44
C ALA A 18 5.98 8.23 5.45
N ARG A 19 7.13 8.87 5.65
CA ARG A 19 7.28 10.06 6.51
C ARG A 19 6.75 11.35 5.89
N HIS A 20 6.53 11.40 4.57
CA HIS A 20 6.01 12.60 3.93
C HIS A 20 4.57 12.91 4.37
N PRO A 21 4.24 14.19 4.62
CA PRO A 21 2.93 14.57 5.16
C PRO A 21 1.74 14.09 4.34
N PHE A 22 1.86 14.04 3.01
CA PHE A 22 0.78 13.57 2.14
C PHE A 22 0.43 12.10 2.40
N PHE A 23 1.42 11.26 2.77
CA PHE A 23 1.19 9.86 3.06
C PHE A 23 0.27 9.69 4.28
N ARG A 24 0.54 10.44 5.37
CA ARG A 24 -0.34 10.46 6.53
C ARG A 24 -1.74 10.99 6.17
N GLN A 25 -1.81 12.05 5.34
CA GLN A 25 -3.09 12.64 4.93
C GLN A 25 -3.98 11.66 4.17
N VAL A 26 -3.45 10.90 3.21
CA VAL A 26 -4.25 9.93 2.45
C VAL A 26 -4.74 8.77 3.32
N ASN A 27 -3.92 8.31 4.28
CA ASN A 27 -4.30 7.26 5.21
C ASN A 27 -5.30 7.73 6.25
N ALA A 28 -5.11 8.94 6.82
CA ALA A 28 -6.06 9.54 7.77
C ALA A 28 -7.43 9.77 7.13
N TRP A 29 -7.46 10.20 5.87
CA TRP A 29 -8.72 10.32 5.13
C TRP A 29 -9.43 8.97 5.01
N LEU A 30 -8.70 7.90 4.65
CA LEU A 30 -9.29 6.57 4.51
C LEU A 30 -9.85 6.07 5.84
N VAL A 31 -9.07 6.16 6.92
CA VAL A 31 -9.52 5.75 8.27
C VAL A 31 -10.78 6.50 8.69
N ALA A 32 -10.81 7.84 8.55
CA ALA A 32 -11.96 8.66 8.89
C ALA A 32 -13.23 8.34 8.07
N HIS A 33 -13.07 7.79 6.83
CA HIS A 33 -14.21 7.41 5.97
C HIS A 33 -14.55 5.91 6.05
N THR A 34 -13.85 5.14 6.89
CA THR A 34 -14.13 3.71 7.11
C THR A 34 -15.29 3.48 8.09
N ASP A 35 -15.89 4.54 8.62
CA ASP A 35 -17.02 4.47 9.57
C ASP A 35 -16.70 3.56 10.78
N ILE A 36 -15.56 3.83 11.43
CA ILE A 36 -15.10 3.10 12.63
C ILE A 36 -15.87 3.65 13.84
N SER A 37 -16.76 2.85 14.42
CA SER A 37 -17.39 3.21 15.70
C SER A 37 -16.40 3.04 16.86
N SER A 38 -16.59 3.81 17.93
CA SER A 38 -15.66 3.84 19.08
C SER A 38 -15.45 2.47 19.77
N ASN A 39 -16.38 1.54 19.59
CA ASN A 39 -16.34 0.18 20.13
C ASN A 39 -16.07 -0.90 19.06
N ALA A 40 -15.64 -0.51 17.85
CA ALA A 40 -15.45 -1.45 16.76
C ALA A 40 -14.26 -2.39 16.98
N SER A 41 -14.37 -3.58 16.40
CA SER A 41 -13.21 -4.46 16.16
C SER A 41 -12.65 -4.22 14.77
N VAL A 42 -11.35 -3.95 14.67
CA VAL A 42 -10.70 -3.52 13.44
C VAL A 42 -9.47 -4.36 13.14
N VAL A 43 -9.27 -4.74 11.89
CA VAL A 43 -7.99 -5.25 11.39
C VAL A 43 -7.24 -4.12 10.69
N ASP A 44 -6.01 -3.86 11.07
CA ASP A 44 -5.02 -3.12 10.29
C ASP A 44 -4.16 -4.15 9.53
N LEU A 45 -4.46 -4.36 8.26
CA LEU A 45 -3.83 -5.37 7.42
C LEU A 45 -2.62 -4.79 6.70
N ALA A 46 -1.47 -5.48 6.79
CA ALA A 46 -0.15 -4.98 6.43
C ALA A 46 0.18 -3.69 7.22
N CYS A 47 0.07 -3.77 8.54
CA CYS A 47 0.20 -2.63 9.43
C CYS A 47 1.61 -2.01 9.45
N GLY A 48 2.62 -2.73 8.96
CA GLY A 48 4.01 -2.30 8.98
C GLY A 48 4.45 -1.86 10.38
N PRO A 49 5.16 -0.71 10.52
CA PRO A 49 5.59 -0.18 11.81
C PRO A 49 4.47 0.53 12.62
N GLY A 50 3.19 0.35 12.26
CA GLY A 50 2.03 0.76 13.05
C GLY A 50 1.53 2.19 12.83
N ALA A 51 1.94 2.88 11.77
CA ALA A 51 1.52 4.26 11.53
C ALA A 51 0.00 4.42 11.30
N VAL A 52 -0.64 3.43 10.67
CA VAL A 52 -2.10 3.42 10.44
C VAL A 52 -2.82 2.87 11.66
N THR A 53 -2.22 1.93 12.37
CA THR A 53 -2.75 1.45 13.66
C THR A 53 -2.98 2.61 14.64
N GLU A 54 -2.06 3.59 14.70
CA GLU A 54 -2.24 4.82 15.53
C GLU A 54 -3.44 5.67 15.07
N LEU A 55 -3.68 5.77 13.76
CA LEU A 55 -4.85 6.47 13.24
C LEU A 55 -6.15 5.73 13.60
N ILE A 56 -6.16 4.41 13.50
CA ILE A 56 -7.32 3.59 13.90
C ILE A 56 -7.60 3.74 15.39
N LEU A 57 -6.56 3.73 16.23
CA LEU A 57 -6.70 3.93 17.67
C LEU A 57 -7.30 5.30 18.02
N SER A 58 -7.07 6.34 17.22
CA SER A 58 -7.70 7.64 17.47
C SER A 58 -9.21 7.68 17.23
N GLU A 59 -9.78 6.69 16.55
CA GLU A 59 -11.23 6.54 16.34
C GLU A 59 -11.90 5.66 17.43
N LEU A 60 -11.10 4.90 18.20
CA LEU A 60 -11.60 3.94 19.18
C LEU A 60 -11.57 4.51 20.60
N ASP A 61 -12.49 4.03 21.43
CA ASP A 61 -12.44 4.21 22.88
C ASP A 61 -11.88 2.92 23.51
N GLU A 62 -10.67 3.01 24.09
CA GLU A 62 -10.01 1.86 24.71
C GLU A 62 -10.77 1.27 25.92
N GLU A 63 -11.69 2.04 26.50
CA GLU A 63 -12.55 1.57 27.59
C GLU A 63 -13.87 0.95 27.08
N ALA A 64 -14.18 1.11 25.79
CA ALA A 64 -15.43 0.58 25.23
C ALA A 64 -15.40 -0.95 25.11
N PRO A 65 -16.43 -1.65 25.57
CA PRO A 65 -16.52 -3.10 25.40
C PRO A 65 -16.52 -3.49 23.92
N GLY A 66 -15.60 -4.36 23.53
CA GLY A 66 -15.48 -4.85 22.14
C GLY A 66 -14.47 -4.10 21.27
N ALA A 67 -14.02 -2.90 21.69
CA ALA A 67 -12.96 -2.19 20.98
C ALA A 67 -11.66 -3.01 20.95
N CYS A 68 -11.17 -3.34 19.76
CA CYS A 68 -9.90 -4.02 19.60
C CYS A 68 -9.32 -3.79 18.19
N VAL A 69 -7.99 -3.87 18.09
CA VAL A 69 -7.27 -3.78 16.81
C VAL A 69 -6.39 -5.01 16.64
N TYR A 70 -6.54 -5.70 15.52
CA TYR A 70 -5.62 -6.75 15.09
C TYR A 70 -4.66 -6.15 14.05
N ALA A 71 -3.44 -5.85 14.48
CA ALA A 71 -2.38 -5.34 13.63
C ALA A 71 -1.63 -6.51 12.99
N VAL A 72 -1.92 -6.79 11.72
CA VAL A 72 -1.43 -7.97 11.00
C VAL A 72 -0.37 -7.58 9.99
N ASP A 73 0.81 -8.20 10.03
CA ASP A 73 1.87 -7.98 9.04
C ASP A 73 2.70 -9.26 8.84
N PRO A 74 3.18 -9.56 7.62
CA PRO A 74 4.06 -10.68 7.36
C PRO A 74 5.52 -10.44 7.81
N SER A 75 5.91 -9.22 8.15
CA SER A 75 7.25 -8.85 8.59
C SER A 75 7.34 -8.82 10.11
N GLU A 76 8.09 -9.76 10.69
CA GLU A 76 8.36 -9.79 12.15
C GLU A 76 9.11 -8.53 12.61
N SER A 77 10.04 -8.03 11.79
CA SER A 77 10.80 -6.81 12.10
C SER A 77 9.90 -5.57 12.16
N ALA A 78 8.95 -5.43 11.21
CA ALA A 78 7.97 -4.35 11.23
C ALA A 78 7.05 -4.44 12.47
N LEU A 79 6.56 -5.64 12.79
CA LEU A 79 5.76 -5.86 14.01
C LEU A 79 6.53 -5.53 15.28
N ALA A 80 7.82 -5.87 15.37
CA ALA A 80 8.64 -5.51 16.50
C ALA A 80 8.79 -3.99 16.69
N ILE A 81 8.85 -3.22 15.61
CA ILE A 81 8.84 -1.75 15.63
C ILE A 81 7.47 -1.26 16.09
N ALA A 82 6.38 -1.78 15.52
CA ALA A 82 5.02 -1.41 15.89
C ALA A 82 4.74 -1.66 17.38
N GLN A 83 5.16 -2.82 17.93
CA GLN A 83 5.02 -3.16 19.34
C GLN A 83 5.77 -2.21 20.29
N LYS A 84 6.92 -1.69 19.86
CA LYS A 84 7.67 -0.69 20.63
C LYS A 84 7.01 0.68 20.60
N ARG A 85 6.40 1.01 19.47
CA ARG A 85 5.78 2.31 19.21
C ARG A 85 4.40 2.45 19.86
N ILE A 86 3.57 1.40 19.76
CA ILE A 86 2.18 1.41 20.19
C ILE A 86 2.05 0.80 21.58
N ARG A 87 1.53 1.59 22.54
CA ARG A 87 1.31 1.21 23.93
C ARG A 87 -0.19 1.25 24.24
N SER A 88 -0.93 0.30 23.64
CA SER A 88 -2.37 0.18 23.83
C SER A 88 -2.73 -1.25 24.20
N ARG A 89 -3.65 -1.39 25.15
CA ARG A 89 -4.11 -2.71 25.64
C ARG A 89 -5.07 -3.42 24.69
N ILE A 90 -5.67 -2.67 23.78
CA ILE A 90 -6.64 -3.20 22.79
C ILE A 90 -5.98 -3.61 21.47
N VAL A 91 -4.65 -3.48 21.32
CA VAL A 91 -3.92 -3.86 20.12
C VAL A 91 -3.32 -5.26 20.25
N HIS A 92 -3.65 -6.13 19.31
CA HIS A 92 -3.12 -7.48 19.17
C HIS A 92 -2.26 -7.53 17.90
N PHE A 93 -0.94 -7.75 18.07
CA PHE A 93 -0.02 -7.90 16.95
C PHE A 93 -0.01 -9.34 16.46
N VAL A 94 -0.24 -9.55 15.16
CA VAL A 94 -0.40 -10.88 14.57
C VAL A 94 0.56 -11.02 13.38
N HIS A 95 1.46 -11.98 13.45
CA HIS A 95 2.32 -12.32 12.32
C HIS A 95 1.53 -13.15 11.30
N GLY A 96 1.37 -12.63 10.09
CA GLY A 96 0.63 -13.29 9.02
C GLY A 96 0.36 -12.41 7.81
N SER A 97 -0.20 -13.02 6.77
CA SER A 97 -0.46 -12.39 5.48
C SER A 97 -1.96 -12.31 5.16
N ALA A 98 -2.30 -11.47 4.18
CA ALA A 98 -3.68 -11.25 3.73
C ALA A 98 -4.36 -12.55 3.26
N GLU A 99 -3.60 -13.45 2.61
CA GLU A 99 -4.08 -14.71 2.06
C GLU A 99 -4.53 -15.74 3.13
N ARG A 100 -4.23 -15.46 4.40
CA ARG A 100 -4.59 -16.33 5.53
C ARG A 100 -5.43 -15.62 6.58
N LEU A 101 -5.86 -14.40 6.34
CA LEU A 101 -6.44 -13.50 7.34
C LEU A 101 -7.57 -14.14 8.16
N ALA A 102 -8.52 -14.82 7.51
CA ALA A 102 -9.67 -15.43 8.19
C ALA A 102 -9.31 -16.58 9.14
N THR A 103 -8.08 -17.11 9.08
CA THR A 103 -7.58 -18.12 10.03
C THR A 103 -6.75 -17.52 11.17
N LEU A 104 -6.38 -16.24 11.06
CA LEU A 104 -5.48 -15.55 11.98
C LEU A 104 -6.22 -14.72 13.02
N VAL A 105 -7.38 -14.17 12.64
CA VAL A 105 -8.16 -13.27 13.49
C VAL A 105 -9.64 -13.66 13.47
N PRO A 106 -10.41 -13.33 14.52
CA PRO A 106 -11.86 -13.54 14.53
C PRO A 106 -12.55 -12.60 13.52
N GLN A 107 -13.87 -12.76 13.37
CA GLN A 107 -14.66 -11.81 12.59
C GLN A 107 -14.65 -10.42 13.24
N VAL A 108 -14.47 -9.39 12.41
CA VAL A 108 -14.35 -7.99 12.80
C VAL A 108 -15.35 -7.10 12.06
N ASP A 109 -15.49 -5.87 12.53
CA ASP A 109 -16.38 -4.88 11.93
C ASP A 109 -15.73 -4.15 10.75
N ARG A 110 -14.41 -3.95 10.78
CA ARG A 110 -13.66 -3.18 9.78
C ARG A 110 -12.33 -3.86 9.44
N VAL A 111 -11.94 -3.76 8.17
CA VAL A 111 -10.59 -4.09 7.71
C VAL A 111 -10.03 -2.87 6.99
N VAL A 112 -8.91 -2.35 7.46
CA VAL A 112 -8.14 -1.26 6.84
C VAL A 112 -6.89 -1.85 6.22
N PHE A 113 -6.65 -1.60 4.92
CA PHE A 113 -5.56 -2.21 4.17
C PHE A 113 -4.84 -1.16 3.32
N THR A 114 -3.88 -0.45 3.92
CA THR A 114 -3.26 0.72 3.28
C THR A 114 -1.97 0.37 2.55
N ASN A 115 -1.83 0.94 1.34
CA ASN A 115 -0.59 0.97 0.55
C ASN A 115 0.12 -0.38 0.32
N ALA A 116 -0.60 -1.50 0.42
CA ALA A 116 -0.04 -2.84 0.26
C ALA A 116 -0.80 -3.76 -0.70
N VAL A 117 -2.03 -3.41 -1.10
CA VAL A 117 -2.85 -4.24 -2.01
C VAL A 117 -2.15 -4.55 -3.34
N HIS A 118 -1.29 -3.67 -3.83
CA HIS A 118 -0.51 -3.87 -5.05
C HIS A 118 0.59 -4.93 -4.90
N LEU A 119 0.98 -5.27 -3.67
CA LEU A 119 1.99 -6.31 -3.36
C LEU A 119 1.41 -7.72 -3.38
N ILE A 120 0.08 -7.85 -3.35
CA ILE A 120 -0.62 -9.13 -3.33
C ILE A 120 -0.64 -9.75 -4.73
N GLY A 121 -0.18 -10.99 -4.87
CA GLY A 121 -0.18 -11.71 -6.14
C GLY A 121 -1.60 -12.08 -6.58
N ASP A 122 -2.32 -12.81 -5.74
CA ASP A 122 -3.72 -13.18 -5.95
C ASP A 122 -4.63 -12.28 -5.10
N LYS A 123 -5.07 -11.18 -5.71
CA LYS A 123 -5.92 -10.20 -5.03
C LYS A 123 -7.31 -10.75 -4.74
N ALA A 124 -7.84 -11.63 -5.60
CA ALA A 124 -9.15 -12.25 -5.39
C ALA A 124 -9.12 -13.13 -4.13
N ALA A 125 -8.13 -14.01 -4.01
CA ALA A 125 -7.95 -14.85 -2.82
C ALA A 125 -7.79 -14.02 -1.55
N ALA A 126 -7.02 -12.93 -1.58
CA ALA A 126 -6.87 -12.04 -0.43
C ALA A 126 -8.19 -11.35 -0.04
N PHE A 127 -8.94 -10.83 -1.02
CA PHE A 127 -10.25 -10.22 -0.74
C PHE A 127 -11.30 -11.25 -0.27
N GLU A 128 -11.22 -12.53 -0.70
CA GLU A 128 -12.04 -13.59 -0.12
C GLU A 128 -11.74 -13.81 1.37
N GLN A 129 -10.47 -13.78 1.77
CA GLN A 129 -10.11 -13.88 3.18
C GLN A 129 -10.62 -12.67 3.98
N ILE A 130 -10.48 -11.46 3.42
CA ILE A 130 -11.02 -10.23 4.02
C ILE A 130 -12.55 -10.33 4.15
N PHE A 131 -13.24 -10.79 3.11
CA PHE A 131 -14.70 -10.99 3.14
C PHE A 131 -15.13 -11.95 4.26
N LYS A 132 -14.47 -13.09 4.39
CA LYS A 132 -14.72 -14.08 5.45
C LYS A 132 -14.46 -13.51 6.85
N THR A 133 -13.46 -12.62 6.98
CA THR A 133 -13.08 -11.98 8.24
C THR A 133 -14.04 -10.88 8.67
N LEU A 134 -14.70 -10.21 7.74
CA LEU A 134 -15.68 -9.19 8.06
C LEU A 134 -17.00 -9.82 8.57
N ARG A 135 -17.64 -9.20 9.55
CA ARG A 135 -19.04 -9.47 9.89
C ARG A 135 -19.98 -9.02 8.76
N PRO A 136 -21.19 -9.58 8.63
CA PRO A 136 -22.20 -9.00 7.74
C PRO A 136 -22.40 -7.50 8.00
N GLY A 137 -22.42 -6.68 6.96
CA GLY A 137 -22.45 -5.21 7.06
C GLY A 137 -21.10 -4.55 7.33
N GLY A 138 -20.04 -5.32 7.58
CA GLY A 138 -18.69 -4.81 7.80
C GLY A 138 -18.07 -4.18 6.55
N LEU A 139 -17.06 -3.34 6.73
CA LEU A 139 -16.38 -2.61 5.65
C LEU A 139 -14.93 -3.04 5.50
N VAL A 140 -14.47 -3.18 4.26
CA VAL A 140 -13.07 -3.11 3.90
C VAL A 140 -12.77 -1.75 3.29
N SER A 141 -11.69 -1.12 3.73
CA SER A 141 -11.15 0.07 3.11
C SER A 141 -9.69 -0.15 2.74
N PHE A 142 -9.31 0.24 1.53
CA PHE A 142 -7.92 0.15 1.10
C PHE A 142 -7.52 1.31 0.20
N ASN A 143 -6.22 1.55 0.12
CA ASN A 143 -5.68 2.52 -0.82
C ASN A 143 -4.40 2.03 -1.49
N THR A 144 -4.08 2.65 -2.63
CA THR A 144 -2.82 2.45 -3.33
C THR A 144 -2.54 3.60 -4.28
N THR A 145 -1.26 3.89 -4.48
CA THR A 145 -0.79 4.74 -5.58
C THR A 145 -0.15 3.94 -6.72
N PHE A 146 -0.26 2.60 -6.66
CA PHE A 146 0.26 1.67 -7.67
C PHE A 146 -0.91 0.99 -8.40
N PHE A 147 -1.56 1.75 -9.30
CA PHE A 147 -2.69 1.32 -10.10
C PHE A 147 -2.69 2.01 -11.47
N HIS A 148 -3.42 1.46 -12.46
CA HIS A 148 -3.62 2.13 -13.75
C HIS A 148 -4.54 3.34 -13.57
N GLY A 149 -3.96 4.52 -13.53
CA GLY A 149 -4.59 5.79 -13.16
C GLY A 149 -3.79 6.58 -12.12
N ALA A 150 -2.68 6.01 -11.62
CA ALA A 150 -1.79 6.69 -10.68
C ALA A 150 -1.13 7.95 -11.27
N TYR A 151 -1.01 8.02 -12.59
CA TYR A 151 -0.40 9.15 -13.29
C TYR A 151 -1.51 10.06 -13.85
N PRO A 152 -1.74 11.27 -13.26
CA PRO A 152 -2.64 12.25 -13.81
C PRO A 152 -2.29 12.60 -15.27
N GLU A 153 -3.26 13.07 -16.02
CA GLU A 153 -3.07 13.48 -17.42
C GLU A 153 -1.92 14.48 -17.54
N GLY A 154 -1.09 14.32 -18.57
CA GLY A 154 0.10 15.17 -18.79
C GLY A 154 1.36 14.74 -18.02
N THR A 155 1.27 13.90 -16.99
CA THR A 155 2.43 13.51 -16.16
C THR A 155 3.23 12.32 -16.70
N SER A 156 2.67 11.53 -17.58
CA SER A 156 3.31 10.30 -18.10
C SER A 156 4.66 10.55 -18.78
N ARG A 157 4.87 11.75 -19.36
CA ARG A 157 6.16 12.17 -19.93
C ARG A 157 7.26 12.19 -18.86
N PHE A 158 6.97 12.72 -17.68
CA PHE A 158 7.90 12.79 -16.57
C PHE A 158 8.30 11.37 -16.12
N TYR A 159 7.34 10.48 -15.82
CA TYR A 159 7.64 9.14 -15.32
C TYR A 159 8.44 8.30 -16.32
N LYS A 160 8.14 8.44 -17.63
CA LYS A 160 8.93 7.80 -18.68
C LYS A 160 10.35 8.35 -18.75
N LEU A 161 10.50 9.68 -18.66
CA LEU A 161 11.79 10.35 -18.70
C LEU A 161 12.65 9.95 -17.50
N TRP A 162 12.08 9.93 -16.30
CA TRP A 162 12.75 9.50 -15.07
C TRP A 162 13.41 8.11 -15.24
N VAL A 163 12.62 7.11 -15.60
CA VAL A 163 13.13 5.74 -15.78
C VAL A 163 14.12 5.68 -16.94
N LEU A 164 13.86 6.39 -18.06
CA LEU A 164 14.80 6.44 -19.20
C LEU A 164 16.18 6.99 -18.78
N ARG A 165 16.21 8.08 -18.01
CA ARG A 165 17.48 8.68 -17.54
C ARG A 165 18.23 7.71 -16.60
N ALA A 166 17.52 7.04 -15.71
CA ALA A 166 18.09 5.99 -14.86
C ALA A 166 18.71 4.84 -15.69
N MET A 167 17.98 4.37 -16.71
CA MET A 167 18.46 3.31 -17.60
C MET A 167 19.68 3.72 -18.41
N LEU A 168 19.73 4.93 -18.94
CA LEU A 168 20.88 5.43 -19.69
C LEU A 168 22.13 5.50 -18.80
N TRP A 169 21.98 6.02 -17.58
CA TRP A 169 23.07 6.08 -16.60
C TRP A 169 23.62 4.70 -16.24
N LEU A 170 22.76 3.69 -16.09
CA LEU A 170 23.15 2.30 -15.85
C LEU A 170 23.88 1.69 -17.04
N LYS A 171 23.37 1.92 -18.26
CA LYS A 171 23.98 1.41 -19.49
C LYS A 171 25.43 1.89 -19.67
N GLU A 172 25.71 3.17 -19.37
CA GLU A 172 27.08 3.72 -19.41
C GLU A 172 28.03 3.01 -18.45
N ARG A 173 27.50 2.31 -17.44
CA ARG A 173 28.26 1.56 -16.41
C ARG A 173 28.24 0.05 -16.63
N GLY A 174 27.75 -0.39 -17.80
CA GLY A 174 27.74 -1.81 -18.16
C GLY A 174 26.59 -2.63 -17.55
N TYR A 175 25.64 -1.99 -16.86
CA TYR A 175 24.45 -2.68 -16.34
C TYR A 175 23.39 -2.85 -17.42
N SER A 176 22.73 -4.01 -17.41
CA SER A 176 21.59 -4.30 -18.27
C SER A 176 20.36 -4.62 -17.43
N ILE A 177 19.19 -4.16 -17.89
CA ILE A 177 17.92 -4.45 -17.22
C ILE A 177 17.40 -5.78 -17.76
N SER A 178 17.06 -6.68 -16.85
CA SER A 178 16.46 -7.97 -17.21
C SER A 178 15.08 -7.75 -17.83
N ARG A 179 14.80 -8.42 -18.95
CA ARG A 179 13.45 -8.46 -19.56
C ARG A 179 12.59 -9.59 -18.97
N GLY A 180 12.76 -9.89 -17.69
CA GLY A 180 12.01 -10.93 -16.99
C GLY A 180 10.53 -10.62 -16.76
N VAL A 181 9.87 -11.52 -16.03
CA VAL A 181 8.47 -11.34 -15.60
C VAL A 181 8.38 -10.10 -14.71
N LYS A 182 7.37 -9.24 -14.96
CA LYS A 182 7.12 -8.07 -14.11
C LYS A 182 6.94 -8.50 -12.65
N ALA A 183 7.61 -7.83 -11.73
CA ALA A 183 7.40 -8.01 -10.31
C ALA A 183 5.90 -7.85 -9.96
N THR A 184 5.41 -8.57 -8.95
CA THR A 184 4.00 -8.52 -8.52
C THR A 184 3.54 -7.08 -8.26
N ALA A 185 4.38 -6.26 -7.62
CA ALA A 185 4.11 -4.84 -7.35
C ALA A 185 3.88 -4.00 -8.61
N MET A 186 4.28 -4.48 -9.79
CA MET A 186 4.08 -3.82 -11.09
C MET A 186 2.92 -4.41 -11.91
N GLN A 187 2.17 -5.34 -11.35
CA GLN A 187 0.94 -5.88 -11.92
C GLN A 187 -0.26 -5.03 -11.49
N TRP A 188 -0.29 -3.80 -11.98
CA TRP A 188 -1.30 -2.82 -11.61
C TRP A 188 -2.66 -3.18 -12.17
N LEU A 189 -3.70 -2.96 -11.37
CA LEU A 189 -5.08 -3.04 -11.80
C LEU A 189 -5.63 -1.65 -12.12
N THR A 190 -6.63 -1.61 -13.00
CA THR A 190 -7.48 -0.44 -13.18
C THR A 190 -8.50 -0.34 -12.04
N VAL A 191 -9.17 0.80 -11.92
CA VAL A 191 -10.30 0.98 -10.99
C VAL A 191 -11.38 -0.07 -11.26
N GLU A 192 -11.72 -0.29 -12.53
CA GLU A 192 -12.75 -1.26 -12.91
C GLU A 192 -12.37 -2.70 -12.59
N GLN A 193 -11.09 -3.05 -12.72
CA GLN A 193 -10.60 -4.37 -12.31
C GLN A 193 -10.69 -4.57 -10.78
N TYR A 194 -10.41 -3.52 -9.97
CA TYR A 194 -10.64 -3.60 -8.52
C TYR A 194 -12.13 -3.76 -8.20
N ARG A 195 -13.03 -3.02 -8.88
CA ARG A 195 -14.48 -3.21 -8.73
C ARG A 195 -14.92 -4.62 -9.04
N GLU A 196 -14.42 -5.17 -10.15
CA GLU A 196 -14.76 -6.52 -10.60
C GLU A 196 -14.29 -7.58 -9.60
N VAL A 197 -13.05 -7.48 -9.10
CA VAL A 197 -12.55 -8.39 -8.07
C VAL A 197 -13.42 -8.35 -6.81
N LEU A 198 -13.78 -7.15 -6.32
CA LEU A 198 -14.62 -7.00 -5.13
C LEU A 198 -16.02 -7.57 -5.36
N ARG A 199 -16.63 -7.29 -6.50
CA ARG A 199 -17.97 -7.79 -6.87
C ARG A 199 -17.97 -9.32 -6.99
N THR A 200 -16.97 -9.91 -7.62
CA THR A 200 -16.83 -11.37 -7.77
C THR A 200 -16.70 -12.07 -6.42
N VAL A 201 -16.04 -11.44 -5.45
CA VAL A 201 -15.93 -11.95 -4.08
C VAL A 201 -17.25 -11.83 -3.30
N GLY A 202 -18.17 -10.95 -3.71
CA GLY A 202 -19.48 -10.77 -3.09
C GLY A 202 -19.65 -9.46 -2.31
N PHE A 203 -18.72 -8.51 -2.42
CA PHE A 203 -18.90 -7.16 -1.86
C PHE A 203 -19.94 -6.38 -2.66
N GLU A 204 -20.61 -5.44 -2.00
CA GLU A 204 -21.43 -4.41 -2.66
C GLU A 204 -20.53 -3.54 -3.58
N ASP A 205 -21.16 -2.79 -4.52
CA ASP A 205 -20.40 -1.91 -5.40
C ASP A 205 -19.58 -0.88 -4.58
N PRO A 206 -18.25 -0.84 -4.74
CA PRO A 206 -17.41 -0.03 -3.85
C PRO A 206 -17.53 1.46 -4.15
N VAL A 207 -17.44 2.27 -3.10
CA VAL A 207 -17.15 3.71 -3.21
C VAL A 207 -15.67 3.89 -3.55
N VAL A 208 -15.42 4.61 -4.64
CA VAL A 208 -14.06 4.88 -5.13
C VAL A 208 -13.83 6.38 -5.22
N THR A 209 -12.72 6.83 -4.63
CA THR A 209 -12.28 8.23 -4.67
C THR A 209 -10.82 8.31 -5.12
N LEU A 210 -10.48 9.31 -5.92
CA LEU A 210 -9.11 9.62 -6.30
C LEU A 210 -8.62 10.87 -5.56
N HIS A 211 -7.48 10.73 -4.89
CA HIS A 211 -6.81 11.84 -4.21
C HIS A 211 -5.52 12.16 -4.95
N GLU A 212 -5.49 13.30 -5.61
CA GLU A 212 -4.27 13.82 -6.19
C GLU A 212 -3.40 14.45 -5.10
N LYS A 213 -2.11 14.10 -5.08
CA LYS A 213 -1.10 14.67 -4.18
C LYS A 213 0.10 15.15 -4.97
N PRO A 214 0.60 16.36 -4.69
CA PRO A 214 1.85 16.84 -5.26
C PRO A 214 3.01 16.10 -4.60
N LEU A 215 3.87 15.51 -5.42
CA LEU A 215 5.11 14.88 -4.99
C LEU A 215 6.29 15.82 -5.27
N SER A 216 7.10 16.08 -4.25
CA SER A 216 8.36 16.81 -4.37
C SER A 216 9.46 15.91 -4.94
N LEU A 217 10.56 16.53 -5.39
CA LEU A 217 11.76 15.80 -5.79
C LEU A 217 12.23 14.86 -4.68
N GLU A 218 12.30 15.35 -3.42
CA GLU A 218 12.71 14.54 -2.26
C GLU A 218 11.83 13.30 -2.08
N SER A 219 10.49 13.45 -2.15
CA SER A 219 9.59 12.31 -2.03
C SER A 219 9.76 11.28 -3.15
N LEU A 220 10.13 11.70 -4.34
CA LEU A 220 10.41 10.82 -5.46
C LEU A 220 11.80 10.15 -5.37
N GLU A 221 12.79 10.82 -4.77
CA GLU A 221 14.06 10.20 -4.40
C GLU A 221 13.84 9.10 -3.34
N ASP A 222 13.00 9.37 -2.33
CA ASP A 222 12.70 8.40 -1.28
C ASP A 222 11.97 7.16 -1.81
N ILE A 223 10.93 7.33 -2.65
CA ILE A 223 10.29 6.15 -3.28
C ILE A 223 11.23 5.45 -4.25
N GLY A 224 12.10 6.18 -4.94
CA GLY A 224 13.13 5.65 -5.83
C GLY A 224 14.22 4.84 -5.11
N SER A 225 14.35 4.98 -3.79
CA SER A 225 15.25 4.18 -2.96
C SER A 225 14.59 2.92 -2.38
N PHE A 226 13.27 2.78 -2.48
CA PHE A 226 12.55 1.62 -1.97
C PHE A 226 12.80 0.36 -2.82
N SER A 227 13.18 -0.76 -2.17
CA SER A 227 13.59 -2.00 -2.83
C SER A 227 12.60 -2.48 -3.88
N LEU A 228 11.32 -2.58 -3.55
CA LEU A 228 10.29 -3.07 -4.48
C LEU A 228 10.04 -2.10 -5.64
N PHE A 229 10.24 -0.79 -5.44
CA PHE A 229 10.17 0.18 -6.53
C PHE A 229 11.36 0.03 -7.48
N ILE A 230 12.57 -0.16 -6.94
CA ILE A 230 13.79 -0.41 -7.72
C ILE A 230 13.65 -1.68 -8.55
N GLU A 231 13.27 -2.79 -7.93
CA GLU A 231 13.05 -4.08 -8.59
C GLU A 231 12.00 -4.02 -9.68
N GLY A 232 10.95 -3.22 -9.46
CA GLY A 232 9.90 -3.00 -10.43
C GLY A 232 10.31 -2.13 -11.61
N ALA A 233 11.08 -1.07 -11.37
CA ALA A 233 11.49 -0.11 -12.39
C ALA A 233 12.74 -0.58 -13.16
N LEU A 234 13.68 -1.27 -12.47
CA LEU A 234 15.01 -1.65 -12.94
C LEU A 234 15.31 -3.14 -12.60
N PRO A 235 14.51 -4.10 -13.09
CA PRO A 235 14.66 -5.49 -12.71
C PRO A 235 16.03 -6.07 -13.06
N GLY A 236 16.61 -6.80 -12.09
CA GLY A 236 17.94 -7.43 -12.22
C GLY A 236 19.12 -6.51 -11.93
N VAL A 237 18.88 -5.26 -11.55
CA VAL A 237 19.91 -4.32 -11.12
C VAL A 237 20.09 -4.42 -9.59
N PRO A 238 21.34 -4.43 -9.07
CA PRO A 238 21.58 -4.38 -7.63
C PRO A 238 20.93 -3.14 -6.98
N LEU A 239 20.35 -3.29 -5.78
CA LEU A 239 19.55 -2.23 -5.13
C LEU A 239 20.29 -0.90 -5.01
N GLU A 240 21.56 -0.93 -4.60
CA GLU A 240 22.38 0.28 -4.47
C GLU A 240 22.55 1.03 -5.79
N MET A 241 22.80 0.28 -6.86
CA MET A 241 22.96 0.86 -8.20
C MET A 241 21.62 1.35 -8.76
N GLY A 242 20.54 0.61 -8.48
CA GLY A 242 19.17 0.99 -8.87
C GLY A 242 18.72 2.26 -8.18
N ALA A 243 18.93 2.39 -6.87
CA ALA A 243 18.62 3.58 -6.09
C ALA A 243 19.36 4.82 -6.60
N GLU A 244 20.69 4.69 -6.83
CA GLU A 244 21.51 5.80 -7.36
C GLU A 244 21.05 6.18 -8.79
N ALA A 245 20.75 5.20 -9.64
CA ALA A 245 20.25 5.46 -10.98
C ALA A 245 18.92 6.19 -10.98
N LEU A 246 17.97 5.77 -10.14
CA LEU A 246 16.66 6.41 -10.00
C LEU A 246 16.80 7.81 -9.42
N ARG A 247 17.65 8.01 -8.42
CA ARG A 247 17.94 9.34 -7.86
C ARG A 247 18.48 10.30 -8.91
N ARG A 248 19.46 9.88 -9.71
CA ARG A 248 20.00 10.71 -10.81
C ARG A 248 18.95 10.96 -11.89
N GLY A 249 18.22 9.93 -12.26
CA GLY A 249 17.18 10.04 -13.28
C GLY A 249 16.07 11.00 -12.91
N VAL A 250 15.62 11.00 -11.64
CA VAL A 250 14.57 11.93 -11.18
C VAL A 250 15.06 13.37 -11.17
N ASN A 251 16.29 13.62 -10.69
CA ASN A 251 16.89 14.95 -10.70
C ASN A 251 16.96 15.52 -12.12
N GLN A 252 17.51 14.73 -13.06
CA GLN A 252 17.58 15.13 -14.47
C GLN A 252 16.19 15.39 -15.07
N ALA A 253 15.20 14.57 -14.75
CA ALA A 253 13.84 14.76 -15.27
C ALA A 253 13.19 16.03 -14.73
N PHE A 254 13.41 16.38 -13.44
CA PHE A 254 12.95 17.64 -12.85
C PHE A 254 13.59 18.85 -13.53
N ASP A 255 14.91 18.81 -13.72
CA ASP A 255 15.67 19.90 -14.36
C ASP A 255 15.24 20.11 -15.81
N GLU A 256 15.14 19.04 -16.61
CA GLU A 256 14.77 19.09 -18.01
C GLU A 256 13.33 19.58 -18.23
N LEU A 257 12.41 19.18 -17.35
CA LEU A 257 11.01 19.58 -17.43
C LEU A 257 10.69 20.83 -16.60
N LYS A 258 11.68 21.39 -15.90
CA LYS A 258 11.56 22.57 -15.03
C LYS A 258 10.42 22.41 -14.00
N LEU A 259 10.37 21.25 -13.35
CA LEU A 259 9.34 20.92 -12.37
C LEU A 259 9.77 21.35 -10.96
N SER A 260 8.81 21.75 -10.14
CA SER A 260 8.94 21.87 -8.69
C SER A 260 8.24 20.73 -7.94
N VAL A 261 7.16 20.23 -8.53
CA VAL A 261 6.38 19.08 -8.04
C VAL A 261 5.81 18.32 -9.23
N ILE A 262 5.41 17.08 -9.00
CA ILE A 262 4.65 16.27 -9.96
C ILE A 262 3.42 15.65 -9.27
N PRO A 263 2.21 15.78 -9.81
CA PRO A 263 1.04 15.19 -9.21
C PRO A 263 1.01 13.67 -9.41
N ARG A 264 0.44 12.99 -8.39
CA ARG A 264 0.19 11.55 -8.41
C ARG A 264 -1.12 11.23 -7.72
N ASN A 265 -1.90 10.32 -8.30
CA ASN A 265 -3.17 9.88 -7.76
C ASN A 265 -2.98 8.73 -6.74
N TRP A 266 -3.73 8.82 -5.64
CA TRP A 266 -4.06 7.73 -4.73
C TRP A 266 -5.47 7.28 -4.98
N LEU A 267 -5.63 5.98 -5.25
CA LEU A 267 -6.90 5.30 -5.25
C LEU A 267 -7.32 5.01 -3.82
N GLN A 268 -8.52 5.43 -3.43
CA GLN A 268 -9.18 5.13 -2.16
C GLN A 268 -10.43 4.31 -2.46
N VAL A 269 -10.58 3.17 -1.81
CA VAL A 269 -11.70 2.24 -2.05
C VAL A 269 -12.29 1.79 -0.73
N ILE A 270 -13.62 1.86 -0.63
CA ILE A 270 -14.39 1.36 0.51
C ILE A 270 -15.47 0.45 -0.03
N ALA A 271 -15.53 -0.80 0.45
CA ALA A 271 -16.51 -1.78 0.04
C ALA A 271 -17.20 -2.43 1.26
N ARG A 272 -18.48 -2.72 1.15
CA ARG A 272 -19.28 -3.31 2.21
C ARG A 272 -19.51 -4.79 1.95
N ARG A 273 -19.36 -5.62 2.99
CA ARG A 273 -19.94 -6.96 2.99
C ARG A 273 -21.45 -6.83 3.18
N PRO A 274 -22.30 -7.39 2.31
CA PRO A 274 -23.74 -7.34 2.47
C PRO A 274 -24.22 -7.84 3.84
N LEU A 275 -25.32 -7.28 4.34
CA LEU A 275 -25.98 -7.75 5.58
C LEU A 275 -26.57 -9.15 5.41
N THR A 276 -27.10 -9.43 4.22
CA THR A 276 -27.68 -10.72 3.84
C THR A 276 -26.87 -11.28 2.67
N PRO A 277 -26.63 -12.61 2.59
CA PRO A 277 -26.05 -13.19 1.39
C PRO A 277 -26.83 -12.73 0.16
N LEU A 278 -26.12 -12.35 -0.91
CA LEU A 278 -26.76 -12.12 -2.21
C LEU A 278 -27.49 -13.41 -2.58
N ALA A 279 -28.80 -13.30 -2.87
CA ALA A 279 -29.57 -14.44 -3.35
C ALA A 279 -28.91 -14.94 -4.66
N GLU A 280 -28.65 -16.26 -4.74
CA GLU A 280 -28.11 -16.92 -5.92
C GLU A 280 -29.05 -16.77 -7.12
#